data_f88f81eccc317eabb20829271c379717
#
_entry.id   f88f81eccc317eabb20829271c379717
#
_cell.length_a   1.000
_cell.length_b   1.000
_cell.length_c   1.000
_cell.angle_alpha   90.00
_cell.angle_beta   90.00
_cell.angle_gamma   90.00
#
_symmetry.space_group_name_H-M   'P 1'
#
loop_
_entity.id
_entity.type
_entity.pdbx_description
1 polymer ?
#
loop_
_entity_poly.entity_id
_entity_poly.type
_entity_poly.pdbx_seq_one_letter_code
_entity_poly.pdbx_strand_id
1 'polypeptide(L)'
;LSSFLGMEDTILYAAAFDANGGLFEPLLNSEDAIISDSLNHASIIDGVRLCKAARYRYANNDMQDLEKQLIESHKHRNRIIVTDGVFSMDGYIAQLDKICDLAEKYDALVMVDDCHSTGFIGKTGRGTHEHCDVMGRVDIITGTLGKALGGAMGGFTSAKKEIIEILRQRSRPYLFS
;
A
#
# COMPACT_ATOMS: atom_id res chain seq x y z
N LEU A 1 12.75 2.63 -10.65
CA LEU A 1 11.64 2.93 -9.72
C LEU A 1 12.13 2.91 -8.28
N SER A 2 12.74 1.84 -7.78
CA SER A 2 13.18 1.74 -6.38
C SER A 2 14.05 2.92 -5.95
N SER A 3 15.07 3.27 -6.72
CA SER A 3 15.92 4.44 -6.45
C SER A 3 15.13 5.76 -6.42
N PHE A 4 14.14 5.92 -7.33
CA PHE A 4 13.29 7.12 -7.36
C PHE A 4 12.38 7.21 -6.14
N LEU A 5 11.79 6.09 -5.71
CA LEU A 5 10.87 6.04 -4.58
C LEU A 5 11.59 5.94 -3.22
N GLY A 6 12.91 5.74 -3.20
CA GLY A 6 13.67 5.52 -1.97
C GLY A 6 13.45 4.14 -1.35
N MET A 7 13.08 3.15 -2.17
CA MET A 7 12.81 1.77 -1.76
C MET A 7 13.97 0.84 -2.18
N GLU A 8 14.06 -0.34 -1.57
CA GLU A 8 15.17 -1.26 -1.84
C GLU A 8 15.02 -1.99 -3.18
N ASP A 9 13.82 -2.45 -3.51
CA ASP A 9 13.57 -3.20 -4.75
C ASP A 9 12.14 -2.96 -5.28
N THR A 10 11.90 -3.36 -6.53
CA THR A 10 10.62 -3.16 -7.23
C THR A 10 10.31 -4.35 -8.14
N ILE A 11 9.05 -4.80 -8.13
CA ILE A 11 8.48 -5.78 -9.06
C ILE A 11 7.46 -5.09 -9.97
N LEU A 12 7.44 -5.47 -11.26
CA LEU A 12 6.53 -4.91 -12.27
C LEU A 12 5.36 -5.85 -12.55
N TYR A 13 4.21 -5.26 -12.85
CA TYR A 13 2.97 -5.94 -13.23
C TYR A 13 2.40 -5.32 -14.52
N ALA A 14 1.46 -6.01 -15.16
CA ALA A 14 0.76 -5.49 -16.34
C ALA A 14 -0.06 -4.22 -16.01
N ALA A 15 -0.61 -4.13 -14.80
CA ALA A 15 -1.36 -2.98 -14.31
C ALA A 15 -1.22 -2.83 -12.78
N ALA A 16 -1.53 -1.65 -12.26
CA ALA A 16 -1.60 -1.43 -10.81
C ALA A 16 -2.71 -2.25 -10.14
N PHE A 17 -3.77 -2.57 -10.87
CA PHE A 17 -4.81 -3.49 -10.40
C PHE A 17 -4.22 -4.86 -10.04
N ASP A 18 -3.33 -5.38 -10.89
CA ASP A 18 -2.61 -6.63 -10.67
C ASP A 18 -1.60 -6.53 -9.52
N ALA A 19 -0.93 -5.39 -9.39
CA ALA A 19 -0.01 -5.13 -8.27
C ALA A 19 -0.75 -5.21 -6.92
N ASN A 20 -1.90 -4.54 -6.78
CA ASN A 20 -2.72 -4.59 -5.57
C ASN A 20 -3.37 -5.97 -5.37
N GLY A 21 -3.91 -6.57 -6.43
CA GLY A 21 -4.52 -7.91 -6.39
C GLY A 21 -3.54 -9.01 -6.01
N GLY A 22 -2.28 -8.87 -6.38
CA GLY A 22 -1.22 -9.86 -6.15
C GLY A 22 -0.39 -9.64 -4.89
N LEU A 23 -0.75 -8.66 -4.03
CA LEU A 23 0.07 -8.26 -2.88
C LEU A 23 -0.25 -9.08 -1.61
N PHE A 24 -1.51 -9.14 -1.21
CA PHE A 24 -1.88 -9.56 0.14
C PHE A 24 -1.80 -11.08 0.36
N GLU A 25 -2.30 -11.87 -0.58
CA GLU A 25 -2.34 -13.35 -0.44
C GLU A 25 -0.94 -13.98 -0.35
N PRO A 26 0.08 -13.51 -1.08
CA PRO A 26 1.44 -14.01 -0.91
C PRO A 26 2.10 -13.68 0.43
N LEU A 27 1.77 -12.52 1.01
CA LEU A 27 2.45 -11.97 2.20
C LEU A 27 1.77 -12.36 3.51
N LEU A 28 0.44 -12.51 3.52
CA LEU A 28 -0.36 -12.61 4.73
C LEU A 28 -1.21 -13.90 4.74
N ASN A 29 -1.56 -14.34 5.94
CA ASN A 29 -2.41 -15.51 6.15
C ASN A 29 -3.43 -15.29 7.27
N SER A 30 -4.11 -16.35 7.74
CA SER A 30 -5.17 -16.26 8.75
C SER A 30 -4.71 -15.79 10.14
N GLU A 31 -3.41 -15.75 10.41
CA GLU A 31 -2.85 -15.25 11.69
C GLU A 31 -2.63 -13.74 11.66
N ASP A 32 -2.72 -13.13 10.47
CA ASP A 32 -2.41 -11.73 10.23
C ASP A 32 -3.69 -10.88 10.07
N ALA A 33 -3.56 -9.55 10.08
CA ALA A 33 -4.66 -8.63 9.89
C ALA A 33 -4.33 -7.51 8.89
N ILE A 34 -5.36 -7.09 8.14
CA ILE A 34 -5.32 -5.96 7.23
C ILE A 34 -6.27 -4.89 7.76
N ILE A 35 -5.77 -3.67 7.98
CA ILE A 35 -6.55 -2.51 8.44
C ILE A 35 -6.64 -1.53 7.27
N SER A 36 -7.78 -1.51 6.59
CA SER A 36 -7.99 -0.82 5.31
C SER A 36 -8.81 0.45 5.47
N ASP A 37 -8.39 1.55 4.84
CA ASP A 37 -9.23 2.75 4.71
C ASP A 37 -10.51 2.41 3.93
N SER A 38 -11.61 3.03 4.34
CA SER A 38 -12.95 2.76 3.81
C SER A 38 -13.17 3.22 2.37
N LEU A 39 -12.37 4.15 1.87
CA LEU A 39 -12.44 4.69 0.51
C LEU A 39 -11.36 4.14 -0.43
N ASN A 40 -10.58 3.16 0.00
CA ASN A 40 -9.55 2.55 -0.84
C ASN A 40 -10.11 2.07 -2.19
N HIS A 41 -9.25 2.13 -3.21
CA HIS A 41 -9.55 1.71 -4.57
C HIS A 41 -10.03 0.24 -4.64
N ALA A 42 -10.89 -0.05 -5.61
CA ALA A 42 -11.48 -1.38 -5.82
C ALA A 42 -10.43 -2.50 -5.91
N SER A 43 -9.27 -2.26 -6.52
CA SER A 43 -8.18 -3.24 -6.62
C SER A 43 -7.62 -3.66 -5.26
N ILE A 44 -7.55 -2.73 -4.31
CA ILE A 44 -7.17 -3.04 -2.92
C ILE A 44 -8.25 -3.88 -2.26
N ILE A 45 -9.52 -3.47 -2.41
CA ILE A 45 -10.67 -4.21 -1.84
C ILE A 45 -10.68 -5.65 -2.35
N ASP A 46 -10.48 -5.85 -3.65
CA ASP A 46 -10.47 -7.19 -4.25
C ASP A 46 -9.24 -8.00 -3.83
N GLY A 47 -8.06 -7.39 -3.79
CA GLY A 47 -6.85 -8.04 -3.27
C GLY A 47 -6.98 -8.48 -1.82
N VAL A 48 -7.58 -7.65 -0.97
CA VAL A 48 -7.89 -7.98 0.43
C VAL A 48 -8.90 -9.12 0.53
N ARG A 49 -9.89 -9.18 -0.36
CA ARG A 49 -10.90 -10.27 -0.41
C ARG A 49 -10.28 -11.63 -0.76
N LEU A 50 -9.24 -11.67 -1.58
CA LEU A 50 -8.53 -12.89 -1.93
C LEU A 50 -7.64 -13.42 -0.79
N CYS A 51 -7.28 -12.59 0.16
CA CYS A 51 -6.44 -12.95 1.30
C CYS A 51 -7.25 -13.56 2.45
N LYS A 52 -6.63 -14.49 3.21
CA LYS A 52 -7.23 -15.13 4.39
C LYS A 52 -7.02 -14.34 5.69
N ALA A 53 -6.26 -13.25 5.67
CA ALA A 53 -6.04 -12.39 6.83
C ALA A 53 -7.35 -11.78 7.37
N ALA A 54 -7.39 -11.52 8.66
CA ALA A 54 -8.51 -10.82 9.28
C ALA A 54 -8.63 -9.40 8.71
N ARG A 55 -9.86 -8.92 8.52
CA ARG A 55 -10.13 -7.65 7.85
C ARG A 55 -10.73 -6.67 8.83
N TYR A 56 -10.07 -5.54 8.98
CA TYR A 56 -10.50 -4.38 9.74
C TYR A 56 -10.64 -3.19 8.79
N ARG A 57 -11.58 -2.31 9.06
CA ARG A 57 -11.83 -1.15 8.20
C ARG A 57 -12.00 0.07 9.08
N TYR A 58 -11.34 1.17 8.72
CA TYR A 58 -11.49 2.46 9.41
C TYR A 58 -12.10 3.51 8.48
N ALA A 59 -12.80 4.48 9.06
CA ALA A 59 -13.40 5.59 8.32
C ALA A 59 -12.32 6.43 7.62
N ASN A 60 -12.60 6.91 6.41
CA ASN A 60 -11.61 7.61 5.58
C ASN A 60 -10.91 8.73 6.35
N ASN A 61 -9.58 8.68 6.37
CA ASN A 61 -8.71 9.65 7.04
C ASN A 61 -9.02 9.89 8.53
N ASP A 62 -9.75 9.00 9.18
CA ASP A 62 -10.06 9.08 10.62
C ASP A 62 -9.00 8.34 11.44
N MET A 63 -8.08 9.10 12.00
CA MET A 63 -6.98 8.53 12.79
C MET A 63 -7.42 7.96 14.14
N GLN A 64 -8.54 8.42 14.69
CA GLN A 64 -9.10 7.86 15.93
C GLN A 64 -9.72 6.49 15.67
N ASP A 65 -10.45 6.35 14.56
CA ASP A 65 -10.98 5.05 14.15
C ASP A 65 -9.86 4.09 13.72
N LEU A 66 -8.82 4.58 13.03
CA LEU A 66 -7.63 3.77 12.72
C LEU A 66 -6.97 3.24 13.99
N GLU A 67 -6.74 4.08 14.99
CA GLU A 67 -6.16 3.66 16.27
C GLU A 67 -7.02 2.62 16.97
N LYS A 68 -8.34 2.79 16.97
CA LYS A 68 -9.29 1.80 17.52
C LYS A 68 -9.14 0.45 16.81
N GLN A 69 -9.07 0.42 15.45
CA GLN A 69 -8.88 -0.83 14.69
C GLN A 69 -7.53 -1.49 14.98
N LEU A 70 -6.48 -0.71 15.19
CA LEU A 70 -5.16 -1.21 15.59
C LEU A 70 -5.20 -1.86 16.98
N ILE A 71 -5.92 -1.27 17.94
CA ILE A 71 -6.14 -1.86 19.27
C ILE A 71 -6.95 -3.15 19.17
N GLU A 72 -8.04 -3.17 18.41
CA GLU A 72 -8.89 -4.34 18.24
C GLU A 72 -8.16 -5.51 17.55
N SER A 73 -7.24 -5.20 16.65
CA SER A 73 -6.44 -6.18 15.90
C SER A 73 -5.18 -6.66 16.64
N HIS A 74 -4.91 -6.24 17.87
CA HIS A 74 -3.65 -6.50 18.60
C HIS A 74 -3.27 -7.99 18.74
N LYS A 75 -4.24 -8.88 18.68
CA LYS A 75 -4.05 -10.34 18.79
C LYS A 75 -3.42 -11.00 17.56
N HIS A 76 -3.37 -10.30 16.43
CA HIS A 76 -2.84 -10.84 15.19
C HIS A 76 -1.31 -10.70 15.15
N ARG A 77 -0.66 -11.68 14.53
CA ARG A 77 0.80 -11.78 14.45
C ARG A 77 1.42 -10.59 13.73
N ASN A 78 0.97 -10.32 12.48
CA ASN A 78 1.36 -9.14 11.73
C ASN A 78 0.11 -8.32 11.38
N ARG A 79 0.28 -7.00 11.33
CA ARG A 79 -0.77 -6.07 10.93
C ARG A 79 -0.25 -5.16 9.85
N ILE A 80 -1.07 -4.89 8.86
CA ILE A 80 -0.74 -3.94 7.80
C ILE A 80 -1.86 -2.92 7.65
N ILE A 81 -1.50 -1.64 7.71
CA ILE A 81 -2.38 -0.52 7.40
C ILE A 81 -2.31 -0.29 5.90
N VAL A 82 -3.46 -0.14 5.26
CA VAL A 82 -3.55 0.00 3.80
C VAL A 82 -4.38 1.22 3.44
N THR A 83 -3.82 2.12 2.64
CA THR A 83 -4.48 3.34 2.20
C THR A 83 -4.10 3.72 0.77
N ASP A 84 -5.02 4.38 0.03
CA ASP A 84 -4.63 5.21 -1.10
C ASP A 84 -3.81 6.41 -0.59
N GLY A 85 -2.82 6.84 -1.33
CA GLY A 85 -2.09 8.07 -1.05
C GLY A 85 -2.92 9.30 -1.40
N VAL A 86 -3.49 9.30 -2.62
CA VAL A 86 -4.50 10.26 -3.07
C VAL A 86 -5.77 9.50 -3.47
N PHE A 87 -6.88 9.80 -2.82
CA PHE A 87 -8.18 9.21 -3.13
C PHE A 87 -8.76 9.85 -4.40
N SER A 88 -8.75 9.11 -5.51
CA SER A 88 -8.97 9.63 -6.86
C SER A 88 -10.32 10.32 -7.09
N MET A 89 -11.38 9.86 -6.43
CA MET A 89 -12.74 10.39 -6.63
C MET A 89 -13.00 11.66 -5.81
N ASP A 90 -12.28 11.85 -4.70
CA ASP A 90 -12.55 12.90 -3.72
C ASP A 90 -11.40 13.91 -3.62
N GLY A 91 -10.19 13.54 -4.07
CA GLY A 91 -9.00 14.39 -4.03
C GLY A 91 -8.37 14.54 -2.63
N TYR A 92 -8.80 13.74 -1.66
CA TYR A 92 -8.16 13.73 -0.34
C TYR A 92 -6.76 13.13 -0.43
N ILE A 93 -5.84 13.68 0.36
CA ILE A 93 -4.51 13.12 0.58
C ILE A 93 -4.52 12.41 1.95
N ALA A 94 -4.00 11.20 1.99
CA ALA A 94 -3.86 10.44 3.24
C ALA A 94 -2.92 11.16 4.22
N GLN A 95 -3.25 11.13 5.51
CA GLN A 95 -2.43 11.71 6.58
C GLN A 95 -1.29 10.72 6.94
N LEU A 96 -0.34 10.51 5.98
CA LEU A 96 0.68 9.47 6.12
C LEU A 96 1.61 9.69 7.31
N ASP A 97 1.85 10.93 7.72
CA ASP A 97 2.59 11.27 8.92
C ASP A 97 1.98 10.62 10.16
N LYS A 98 0.67 10.81 10.35
CA LYS A 98 -0.07 10.25 11.48
C LYS A 98 -0.28 8.74 11.36
N ILE A 99 -0.47 8.23 10.13
CA ILE A 99 -0.57 6.80 9.87
C ILE A 99 0.73 6.10 10.26
N CYS A 100 1.89 6.65 9.88
CA CYS A 100 3.19 6.11 10.24
C CYS A 100 3.43 6.20 11.76
N ASP A 101 3.03 7.29 12.44
CA ASP A 101 3.12 7.40 13.89
C ASP A 101 2.32 6.30 14.61
N LEU A 102 1.10 6.03 14.14
CA LEU A 102 0.28 4.94 14.67
C LEU A 102 0.86 3.57 14.33
N ALA A 103 1.39 3.39 13.13
CA ALA A 103 2.02 2.14 12.72
C ALA A 103 3.23 1.80 13.61
N GLU A 104 4.08 2.77 13.88
CA GLU A 104 5.23 2.60 14.79
C GLU A 104 4.77 2.31 16.22
N LYS A 105 3.76 3.04 16.73
CA LYS A 105 3.21 2.84 18.07
C LYS A 105 2.64 1.44 18.29
N TYR A 106 2.02 0.87 17.25
CA TYR A 106 1.30 -0.41 17.33
C TYR A 106 2.00 -1.56 16.60
N ASP A 107 3.25 -1.39 16.15
CA ASP A 107 4.03 -2.38 15.43
C ASP A 107 3.28 -2.96 14.22
N ALA A 108 2.87 -2.08 13.31
CA ALA A 108 2.18 -2.40 12.06
C ALA A 108 2.96 -1.92 10.85
N LEU A 109 2.83 -2.61 9.73
CA LEU A 109 3.36 -2.20 8.43
C LEU A 109 2.43 -1.16 7.78
N VAL A 110 2.98 -0.32 6.91
CA VAL A 110 2.24 0.66 6.12
C VAL A 110 2.38 0.36 4.62
N MET A 111 1.25 0.19 3.95
CA MET A 111 1.15 0.08 2.49
C MET A 111 0.37 1.27 1.93
N VAL A 112 0.92 1.90 0.90
CA VAL A 112 0.30 3.04 0.21
C VAL A 112 0.14 2.71 -1.28
N ASP A 113 -1.06 2.88 -1.81
CA ASP A 113 -1.31 2.96 -3.25
C ASP A 113 -1.12 4.40 -3.72
N ASP A 114 -0.04 4.64 -4.42
CA ASP A 114 0.39 5.98 -4.87
C ASP A 114 0.13 6.21 -6.36
N CYS A 115 -0.84 5.49 -6.95
CA CYS A 115 -1.20 5.57 -8.36
C CYS A 115 -1.62 6.98 -8.80
N HIS A 116 -2.19 7.78 -7.92
CA HIS A 116 -2.65 9.15 -8.20
C HIS A 116 -1.71 10.24 -7.69
N SER A 117 -0.46 9.91 -7.38
CA SER A 117 0.53 10.85 -6.85
C SER A 117 1.94 10.67 -7.38
N THR A 118 2.39 9.44 -7.62
CA THR A 118 3.73 9.18 -8.18
C THR A 118 3.89 9.86 -9.53
N GLY A 119 4.92 10.69 -9.64
CA GLY A 119 5.28 11.45 -10.83
C GLY A 119 5.03 12.97 -10.70
N PHE A 120 4.22 13.44 -9.73
CA PHE A 120 3.91 14.87 -9.63
C PHE A 120 3.61 15.39 -8.21
N ILE A 121 3.20 14.55 -7.26
CA ILE A 121 2.99 14.97 -5.85
C ILE A 121 4.33 14.87 -5.11
N GLY A 122 4.55 15.81 -4.19
CA GLY A 122 5.81 15.99 -3.46
C GLY A 122 6.76 16.94 -4.17
N LYS A 123 7.82 17.34 -3.47
CA LYS A 123 8.79 18.35 -3.96
C LYS A 123 9.52 17.92 -5.23
N THR A 124 9.78 16.62 -5.37
CA THR A 124 10.46 16.05 -6.54
C THR A 124 9.59 15.03 -7.30
N GLY A 125 8.29 14.99 -6.98
CA GLY A 125 7.31 14.16 -7.65
C GLY A 125 7.35 12.68 -7.25
N ARG A 126 7.93 12.36 -6.08
CA ARG A 126 8.07 10.96 -5.64
C ARG A 126 6.77 10.36 -5.12
N GLY A 127 5.80 11.19 -4.79
CA GLY A 127 4.49 10.75 -4.30
C GLY A 127 4.13 11.27 -2.93
N THR A 128 3.09 10.67 -2.33
CA THR A 128 2.55 11.15 -1.05
C THR A 128 3.50 10.93 0.12
N HIS A 129 4.34 9.90 0.11
CA HIS A 129 5.34 9.66 1.14
C HIS A 129 6.42 10.77 1.20
N GLU A 130 6.76 11.38 0.05
CA GLU A 130 7.58 12.58 0.01
C GLU A 130 6.79 13.80 0.48
N HIS A 131 5.54 13.95 0.03
CA HIS A 131 4.68 15.09 0.37
C HIS A 131 4.43 15.20 1.88
N CYS A 132 4.23 14.07 2.55
CA CYS A 132 3.98 13.99 3.99
C CYS A 132 5.26 13.87 4.83
N ASP A 133 6.44 13.98 4.21
CA ASP A 133 7.76 13.88 4.88
C ASP A 133 7.95 12.57 5.66
N VAL A 134 7.49 11.45 5.08
CA VAL A 134 7.60 10.10 5.67
C VAL A 134 8.40 9.12 4.81
N MET A 135 9.32 9.63 4.01
CA MET A 135 10.22 8.77 3.24
C MET A 135 11.02 7.85 4.17
N GLY A 136 11.02 6.54 3.84
CA GLY A 136 11.67 5.52 4.68
C GLY A 136 10.80 4.96 5.82
N ARG A 137 9.58 5.49 6.02
CA ARG A 137 8.62 5.02 7.02
C ARG A 137 7.45 4.21 6.43
N VAL A 138 7.30 4.23 5.11
CA VAL A 138 6.32 3.41 4.37
C VAL A 138 6.99 2.12 3.94
N ASP A 139 6.38 0.97 4.20
CA ASP A 139 6.98 -0.34 3.94
C ASP A 139 6.73 -0.82 2.51
N ILE A 140 5.57 -0.52 1.95
CA ILE A 140 5.15 -0.96 0.61
C ILE A 140 4.48 0.20 -0.13
N ILE A 141 4.95 0.46 -1.34
CA ILE A 141 4.34 1.44 -2.26
C ILE A 141 3.91 0.69 -3.51
N THR A 142 2.63 0.76 -3.87
CA THR A 142 2.14 0.37 -5.18
C THR A 142 1.90 1.60 -6.04
N GLY A 143 1.98 1.45 -7.35
CA GLY A 143 1.78 2.56 -8.26
C GLY A 143 1.56 2.10 -9.69
N THR A 144 1.31 3.08 -10.56
CA THR A 144 1.06 2.85 -11.99
C THR A 144 2.02 3.64 -12.86
N LEU A 145 2.39 3.08 -13.99
CA LEU A 145 3.08 3.77 -15.08
C LEU A 145 2.10 4.42 -16.06
N GLY A 146 0.82 4.07 -16.00
CA GLY A 146 -0.22 4.45 -16.96
C GLY A 146 -0.99 5.74 -16.64
N LYS A 147 -0.52 6.56 -15.69
CA LYS A 147 -1.13 7.86 -15.33
C LYS A 147 -0.12 9.00 -15.51
N ALA A 148 0.28 9.71 -14.46
CA ALA A 148 1.17 10.86 -14.55
C ALA A 148 2.55 10.54 -15.18
N LEU A 149 3.06 9.33 -15.01
CA LEU A 149 4.33 8.91 -15.62
C LEU A 149 4.25 8.68 -17.13
N GLY A 150 3.04 8.63 -17.72
CA GLY A 150 2.85 8.57 -19.16
C GLY A 150 3.30 7.29 -19.85
N GLY A 151 3.45 6.19 -19.12
CA GLY A 151 3.94 4.91 -19.62
C GLY A 151 2.90 4.04 -20.34
N ALA A 152 1.73 4.59 -20.68
CA ALA A 152 0.58 3.93 -21.30
C ALA A 152 0.00 2.80 -20.41
N MET A 153 0.80 1.85 -19.95
CA MET A 153 0.39 0.69 -19.17
C MET A 153 1.50 0.29 -18.20
N GLY A 154 1.13 -0.48 -17.17
CA GLY A 154 2.05 -1.06 -16.21
C GLY A 154 1.73 -0.66 -14.77
N GLY A 155 1.98 -1.58 -13.85
CA GLY A 155 1.92 -1.36 -12.42
C GLY A 155 3.21 -1.80 -11.74
N PHE A 156 3.40 -1.42 -10.50
CA PHE A 156 4.56 -1.83 -9.73
C PHE A 156 4.24 -1.93 -8.24
N THR A 157 5.04 -2.73 -7.56
CA THR A 157 5.15 -2.73 -6.09
C THR A 157 6.61 -2.52 -5.73
N SER A 158 6.87 -1.52 -4.89
CA SER A 158 8.20 -1.21 -4.34
C SER A 158 8.19 -1.42 -2.83
N ALA A 159 9.21 -2.12 -2.30
CA ALA A 159 9.29 -2.47 -0.89
C ALA A 159 10.73 -2.85 -0.50
N LYS A 160 10.89 -3.39 0.71
CA LYS A 160 12.10 -4.11 1.10
C LYS A 160 12.33 -5.32 0.20
N LYS A 161 13.58 -5.69 0.01
CA LYS A 161 13.99 -6.76 -0.91
C LYS A 161 13.30 -8.10 -0.61
N GLU A 162 13.18 -8.46 0.67
CA GLU A 162 12.57 -9.71 1.09
C GLU A 162 11.09 -9.81 0.69
N ILE A 163 10.36 -8.69 0.79
CA ILE A 163 8.96 -8.60 0.36
C ILE A 163 8.88 -8.84 -1.16
N ILE A 164 9.71 -8.14 -1.93
CA ILE A 164 9.72 -8.24 -3.39
C ILE A 164 10.12 -9.65 -3.85
N GLU A 165 11.07 -10.30 -3.18
CA GLU A 165 11.44 -11.69 -3.48
C GLU A 165 10.29 -12.66 -3.26
N ILE A 166 9.51 -12.50 -2.18
CA ILE A 166 8.30 -13.31 -1.94
C ILE A 166 7.27 -13.07 -3.05
N LEU A 167 7.04 -11.83 -3.45
CA LEU A 167 6.10 -11.51 -4.54
C LEU A 167 6.53 -12.14 -5.87
N ARG A 168 7.82 -12.12 -6.21
CA ARG A 168 8.34 -12.78 -7.42
C ARG A 168 8.08 -14.28 -7.45
N GLN A 169 8.03 -14.94 -6.30
CA GLN A 169 7.82 -16.38 -6.19
C GLN A 169 6.35 -16.78 -6.05
N ARG A 170 5.48 -15.88 -5.56
CA ARG A 170 4.14 -16.26 -5.13
C ARG A 170 3.01 -15.38 -5.69
N SER A 171 3.30 -14.20 -6.21
CA SER A 171 2.29 -13.29 -6.73
C SER A 171 1.73 -13.82 -8.06
N ARG A 172 0.50 -14.33 -8.05
CA ARG A 172 -0.12 -14.95 -9.22
C ARG A 172 -0.20 -14.03 -10.43
N PRO A 173 -0.60 -12.74 -10.30
CA PRO A 173 -0.64 -11.82 -11.45
C PRO A 173 0.73 -11.52 -12.06
N TYR A 174 1.81 -11.82 -11.33
CA TYR A 174 3.18 -11.74 -11.86
C TYR A 174 3.59 -13.03 -12.57
N LEU A 175 3.21 -14.19 -12.02
CA LEU A 175 3.65 -15.50 -12.51
C LEU A 175 2.84 -15.98 -13.73
N PHE A 176 1.58 -15.55 -13.84
CA PHE A 176 0.64 -16.02 -14.86
C PHE A 176 0.09 -14.86 -15.67
N SER A 177 0.04 -15.06 -17.00
CA SER A 177 -0.54 -14.11 -17.96
C SER A 177 -2.03 -14.37 -18.18
#